data_b87af4e6732bf5036fadc9fe7663be2c
#
_entry.id   b87af4e6732bf5036fadc9fe7663be2c
#
_cell.length_a   1.000
_cell.length_b   1.000
_cell.length_c   1.000
_cell.angle_alpha   90.00
_cell.angle_beta   90.00
_cell.angle_gamma   90.00
#
_symmetry.space_group_name_H-M   'P 1'
#
loop_
_entity.id
_entity.type
_entity.pdbx_description
1 polymer ?
#
loop_
_entity_poly.entity_id
_entity_poly.type
_entity_poly.pdbx_seq_one_letter_code
_entity_poly.pdbx_strand_id
1 'polypeptide(L)'
;MTPDFESWRAGGRRHVHRGHEIFWQAGGAGGEGAPLLCIHGFPTASWDWHAIWPELCRHFPRVLAPDMIGFGWSDKPRAYRYSIMDQADLHEGLLRAEGVGRFHILAHDYGDTVAQELLARHLERRAAGDSSLVLESVCLLNGGLFPELHRPRLVQKLLLTPLGPLLGLAMNERSFARSFAAVFGPQTRPDAAEMHEFWQLLAHRGGNRIAHKLIHYIPERRVHRERWVGALLRSDVPLRFVNGPLDPVSGAHMVERYRELVPQPDTVLLPGIGHYPQVEDPQGTLKAILAFHRGIGRKG
;
A
#
# COMPACT_ATOMS: atom_id res chain seq x y z
N MET A 1 -3.63 19.55 -11.43
CA MET A 1 -2.17 19.73 -11.42
C MET A 1 -1.60 18.72 -10.46
N THR A 2 -0.57 17.99 -10.83
CA THR A 2 0.12 17.05 -9.92
C THR A 2 0.76 17.87 -8.79
N PRO A 3 0.59 17.48 -7.52
CA PRO A 3 1.21 18.19 -6.41
C PRO A 3 2.73 18.05 -6.48
N ASP A 4 3.47 19.06 -6.07
CA ASP A 4 4.90 18.96 -5.78
C ASP A 4 5.09 18.41 -4.35
N PHE A 5 6.31 17.93 -4.07
CA PHE A 5 6.65 17.24 -2.83
C PHE A 5 6.46 18.09 -1.56
N GLU A 6 6.83 19.38 -1.61
CA GLU A 6 6.68 20.28 -0.46
C GLU A 6 5.21 20.66 -0.23
N SER A 7 4.45 20.90 -1.30
CA SER A 7 3.00 21.13 -1.22
C SER A 7 2.26 19.93 -0.66
N TRP A 8 2.68 18.70 -1.02
CA TRP A 8 2.14 17.47 -0.44
C TRP A 8 2.35 17.43 1.06
N ARG A 9 3.57 17.69 1.50
CA ARG A 9 3.93 17.76 2.92
C ARG A 9 3.16 18.83 3.68
N ALA A 10 3.08 20.02 3.11
CA ALA A 10 2.42 21.18 3.73
C ALA A 10 0.90 21.00 3.86
N GLY A 11 0.27 20.36 2.85
CA GLY A 11 -1.18 20.08 2.81
C GLY A 11 -1.63 18.93 3.70
N GLY A 12 -0.71 18.19 4.29
CA GLY A 12 -1.03 17.01 5.10
C GLY A 12 -1.67 17.32 6.43
N ARG A 13 -2.54 16.42 6.87
CA ARG A 13 -3.24 16.44 8.16
C ARG A 13 -2.57 15.52 9.16
N ARG A 14 -3.06 15.57 10.41
CA ARG A 14 -2.55 14.74 11.50
C ARG A 14 -3.68 13.93 12.15
N HIS A 15 -3.37 12.68 12.45
CA HIS A 15 -4.19 11.77 13.24
C HIS A 15 -3.32 11.20 14.38
N VAL A 16 -3.92 10.79 15.48
CA VAL A 16 -3.18 10.18 16.60
C VAL A 16 -3.51 8.68 16.66
N HIS A 17 -2.49 7.84 16.53
CA HIS A 17 -2.59 6.39 16.72
C HIS A 17 -1.70 5.96 17.88
N ARG A 18 -2.28 5.42 18.96
CA ARG A 18 -1.57 4.97 20.18
C ARG A 18 -0.56 5.98 20.73
N GLY A 19 -0.94 7.28 20.70
CA GLY A 19 -0.08 8.37 21.17
C GLY A 19 1.00 8.83 20.20
N HIS A 20 1.01 8.32 18.96
CA HIS A 20 1.94 8.71 17.89
C HIS A 20 1.22 9.50 16.80
N GLU A 21 1.92 10.50 16.27
CA GLU A 21 1.42 11.34 15.19
C GLU A 21 1.50 10.63 13.84
N ILE A 22 0.37 10.56 13.15
CA ILE A 22 0.22 9.98 11.82
C ILE A 22 -0.08 11.07 10.83
N PHE A 23 0.80 11.23 9.85
CA PHE A 23 0.58 12.09 8.69
C PHE A 23 -0.43 11.44 7.74
N TRP A 24 -1.32 12.22 7.13
CA TRP A 24 -2.18 11.73 6.06
C TRP A 24 -2.62 12.85 5.13
N GLN A 25 -2.83 12.49 3.86
CA GLN A 25 -3.39 13.38 2.85
C GLN A 25 -4.89 13.17 2.70
N ALA A 26 -5.58 14.27 2.44
CA ALA A 26 -7.00 14.28 2.14
C ALA A 26 -7.27 15.02 0.82
N GLY A 27 -8.16 14.44 0.02
CA GLY A 27 -8.64 15.05 -1.21
C GLY A 27 -10.04 14.54 -1.55
N GLY A 28 -10.53 14.90 -2.72
CA GLY A 28 -11.79 14.40 -3.25
C GLY A 28 -12.64 15.47 -3.90
N ALA A 29 -13.58 15.04 -4.73
CA ALA A 29 -14.52 15.91 -5.47
C ALA A 29 -15.62 16.49 -4.56
N GLY A 30 -15.78 15.96 -3.34
CA GLY A 30 -16.96 16.21 -2.51
C GLY A 30 -18.16 15.39 -2.93
N GLY A 31 -19.28 15.56 -2.21
CA GLY A 31 -20.53 14.84 -2.49
C GLY A 31 -20.68 13.53 -1.72
N GLU A 32 -21.71 12.76 -2.08
CA GLU A 32 -22.07 11.48 -1.48
C GLU A 32 -21.29 10.32 -2.09
N GLY A 33 -21.08 9.26 -1.32
CA GLY A 33 -20.43 8.01 -1.74
C GLY A 33 -19.33 7.55 -0.80
N ALA A 34 -18.87 6.32 -1.00
CA ALA A 34 -17.81 5.74 -0.21
C ALA A 34 -16.45 6.34 -0.59
N PRO A 35 -15.63 6.80 0.38
CA PRO A 35 -14.29 7.29 0.12
C PRO A 35 -13.34 6.19 -0.32
N LEU A 36 -12.23 6.60 -0.98
CA LEU A 36 -11.11 5.75 -1.31
C LEU A 36 -10.02 5.87 -0.24
N LEU A 37 -9.64 4.77 0.39
CA LEU A 37 -8.48 4.65 1.25
C LEU A 37 -7.30 4.14 0.43
N CYS A 38 -6.22 4.93 0.33
CA CYS A 38 -4.99 4.59 -0.36
C CYS A 38 -3.94 4.12 0.66
N ILE A 39 -3.44 2.88 0.53
CA ILE A 39 -2.50 2.26 1.47
C ILE A 39 -1.19 1.98 0.74
N HIS A 40 -0.13 2.72 1.07
CA HIS A 40 1.17 2.68 0.41
C HIS A 40 2.00 1.42 0.71
N GLY A 41 3.12 1.24 -0.01
CA GLY A 41 4.04 0.13 0.11
C GLY A 41 5.25 0.38 1.03
N PHE A 42 6.13 -0.64 1.14
CA PHE A 42 7.44 -0.56 1.78
C PHE A 42 8.53 -0.27 0.72
N PRO A 43 9.47 0.62 0.95
CA PRO A 43 9.70 1.43 2.16
C PRO A 43 9.23 2.89 2.01
N THR A 44 8.27 3.15 1.19
CA THR A 44 7.80 4.48 0.78
C THR A 44 6.71 5.05 1.69
N ALA A 45 5.81 5.86 1.16
CA ALA A 45 4.79 6.60 1.91
C ALA A 45 3.60 6.96 1.01
N SER A 46 2.64 7.74 1.52
CA SER A 46 1.50 8.24 0.74
C SER A 46 1.88 9.02 -0.52
N TRP A 47 3.11 9.50 -0.62
CA TRP A 47 3.67 10.13 -1.81
C TRP A 47 3.63 9.20 -3.04
N ASP A 48 3.60 7.89 -2.86
CA ASP A 48 3.44 6.90 -3.94
C ASP A 48 2.25 7.23 -4.87
N TRP A 49 1.27 7.95 -4.37
CA TRP A 49 0.02 8.28 -5.06
C TRP A 49 0.06 9.61 -5.80
N HIS A 50 1.12 10.42 -5.67
CA HIS A 50 1.18 11.80 -6.14
C HIS A 50 0.83 11.95 -7.62
N ALA A 51 1.34 11.06 -8.48
CA ALA A 51 1.14 11.13 -9.93
C ALA A 51 -0.33 10.89 -10.36
N ILE A 52 -1.05 10.04 -9.62
CA ILE A 52 -2.47 9.70 -9.89
C ILE A 52 -3.45 10.46 -8.99
N TRP A 53 -2.96 11.17 -7.98
CA TRP A 53 -3.75 11.86 -6.97
C TRP A 53 -4.81 12.81 -7.52
N PRO A 54 -4.50 13.71 -8.50
CA PRO A 54 -5.49 14.64 -9.03
C PRO A 54 -6.70 13.94 -9.65
N GLU A 55 -6.46 12.81 -10.32
CA GLU A 55 -7.53 12.04 -10.96
C GLU A 55 -8.34 11.26 -9.93
N LEU A 56 -7.69 10.66 -8.92
CA LEU A 56 -8.41 10.02 -7.82
C LEU A 56 -9.32 11.03 -7.12
N CYS A 57 -8.81 12.24 -6.83
CA CYS A 57 -9.60 13.31 -6.20
C CYS A 57 -10.77 13.80 -7.07
N ARG A 58 -10.70 13.68 -8.41
CA ARG A 58 -11.83 14.02 -9.29
C ARG A 58 -12.91 12.94 -9.34
N HIS A 59 -12.54 11.68 -9.11
CA HIS A 59 -13.44 10.54 -9.30
C HIS A 59 -14.06 10.01 -8.01
N PHE A 60 -13.44 10.28 -6.87
CA PHE A 60 -13.95 9.85 -5.57
C PHE A 60 -14.41 11.05 -4.73
N PRO A 61 -15.51 10.91 -3.97
CA PRO A 61 -16.01 12.00 -3.11
C PRO A 61 -14.97 12.41 -2.07
N ARG A 62 -14.23 11.43 -1.54
CA ARG A 62 -13.11 11.62 -0.63
C ARG A 62 -12.00 10.61 -0.93
N VAL A 63 -10.75 11.03 -0.79
CA VAL A 63 -9.56 10.18 -0.87
C VAL A 63 -8.74 10.40 0.39
N LEU A 64 -8.35 9.33 1.06
CA LEU A 64 -7.52 9.35 2.26
C LEU A 64 -6.25 8.55 1.99
N ALA A 65 -5.09 9.15 2.20
CA ALA A 65 -3.80 8.50 2.01
C ALA A 65 -2.90 8.74 3.25
N PRO A 66 -2.97 7.89 4.27
CA PRO A 66 -2.09 8.00 5.43
C PRO A 66 -0.70 7.44 5.14
N ASP A 67 0.31 8.06 5.78
CA ASP A 67 1.61 7.42 6.00
C ASP A 67 1.47 6.50 7.20
N MET A 68 1.66 5.21 7.02
CA MET A 68 1.58 4.26 8.12
C MET A 68 2.62 4.57 9.21
N ILE A 69 2.35 4.19 10.46
CA ILE A 69 3.35 4.37 11.53
C ILE A 69 4.66 3.68 11.15
N GLY A 70 5.76 4.42 11.29
CA GLY A 70 7.09 3.96 10.83
C GLY A 70 7.49 4.44 9.43
N PHE A 71 6.58 5.06 8.67
CA PHE A 71 6.80 5.48 7.27
C PHE A 71 6.63 6.98 7.08
N GLY A 72 7.13 7.49 5.96
CA GLY A 72 6.90 8.85 5.48
C GLY A 72 7.11 9.94 6.51
N TRP A 73 6.16 10.81 6.68
CA TRP A 73 6.18 11.88 7.69
C TRP A 73 5.49 11.51 9.02
N SER A 74 4.99 10.28 9.15
CA SER A 74 4.49 9.75 10.42
C SER A 74 5.61 9.46 11.41
N ASP A 75 5.25 9.33 12.69
CA ASP A 75 6.19 8.97 13.74
C ASP A 75 6.85 7.61 13.51
N LYS A 76 8.12 7.50 13.94
CA LYS A 76 8.97 6.33 13.76
C LYS A 76 9.58 5.87 15.09
N PRO A 77 8.75 5.48 16.08
CA PRO A 77 9.24 5.15 17.41
C PRO A 77 10.09 3.87 17.39
N ARG A 78 11.31 3.98 17.94
CA ARG A 78 12.29 2.86 17.96
C ARG A 78 11.85 1.70 18.85
N ALA A 79 11.13 1.97 19.92
CA ALA A 79 10.64 0.96 20.86
C ALA A 79 9.27 0.40 20.49
N TYR A 80 8.82 0.61 19.25
CA TYR A 80 7.51 0.17 18.78
C TYR A 80 7.53 -1.24 18.20
N ARG A 81 6.43 -1.97 18.38
CA ARG A 81 6.20 -3.27 17.74
C ARG A 81 5.34 -3.05 16.49
N TYR A 82 5.99 -2.92 15.35
CA TYR A 82 5.34 -2.82 14.06
C TYR A 82 4.72 -4.16 13.65
N SER A 83 3.48 -4.16 13.21
CA SER A 83 2.79 -5.34 12.67
C SER A 83 1.70 -4.94 11.67
N ILE A 84 1.31 -5.84 10.79
CA ILE A 84 0.21 -5.62 9.85
C ILE A 84 -1.12 -5.40 10.60
N MET A 85 -1.34 -6.12 11.69
CA MET A 85 -2.53 -5.94 12.53
C MET A 85 -2.64 -4.52 13.08
N ASP A 86 -1.53 -3.96 13.57
CA ASP A 86 -1.49 -2.60 14.11
C ASP A 86 -1.66 -1.53 13.02
N GLN A 87 -1.13 -1.76 11.81
CA GLN A 87 -1.38 -0.87 10.67
C GLN A 87 -2.86 -0.91 10.27
N ALA A 88 -3.52 -2.07 10.32
CA ALA A 88 -4.96 -2.16 10.10
C ALA A 88 -5.75 -1.40 11.18
N ASP A 89 -5.34 -1.48 12.47
CA ASP A 89 -5.94 -0.69 13.56
C ASP A 89 -5.83 0.81 13.29
N LEU A 90 -4.66 1.27 12.80
CA LEU A 90 -4.43 2.67 12.42
C LEU A 90 -5.43 3.12 11.34
N HIS A 91 -5.58 2.35 10.27
CA HIS A 91 -6.48 2.70 9.17
C HIS A 91 -7.95 2.73 9.61
N GLU A 92 -8.40 1.73 10.37
CA GLU A 92 -9.76 1.74 10.92
C GLU A 92 -9.98 2.88 11.91
N GLY A 93 -8.95 3.21 12.72
CA GLY A 93 -8.99 4.36 13.63
C GLY A 93 -9.14 5.67 12.90
N LEU A 94 -8.39 5.88 11.81
CA LEU A 94 -8.51 7.06 10.95
C LEU A 94 -9.89 7.13 10.29
N LEU A 95 -10.37 6.02 9.70
CA LEU A 95 -11.69 5.97 9.07
C LEU A 95 -12.82 6.35 10.06
N ARG A 96 -12.78 5.82 11.28
CA ARG A 96 -13.74 6.15 12.33
C ARG A 96 -13.65 7.63 12.76
N ALA A 97 -12.44 8.15 12.93
CA ALA A 97 -12.22 9.56 13.30
C ALA A 97 -12.75 10.52 12.22
N GLU A 98 -12.71 10.10 10.95
CA GLU A 98 -13.23 10.84 9.79
C GLU A 98 -14.72 10.56 9.50
N GLY A 99 -15.42 9.81 10.37
CA GLY A 99 -16.85 9.50 10.23
C GLY A 99 -17.17 8.59 9.04
N VAL A 100 -16.21 7.75 8.62
CA VAL A 100 -16.37 6.85 7.45
C VAL A 100 -16.94 5.51 7.91
N GLY A 101 -18.15 5.19 7.46
CA GLY A 101 -18.79 3.88 7.67
C GLY A 101 -18.67 2.92 6.48
N ARG A 102 -18.36 3.41 5.28
CA ARG A 102 -18.22 2.61 4.05
C ARG A 102 -17.02 3.15 3.26
N PHE A 103 -16.20 2.28 2.65
CA PHE A 103 -15.00 2.70 1.94
C PHE A 103 -14.53 1.70 0.88
N HIS A 104 -13.74 2.19 -0.07
CA HIS A 104 -12.96 1.40 -1.02
C HIS A 104 -11.47 1.39 -0.62
N ILE A 105 -10.73 0.37 -1.02
CA ILE A 105 -9.28 0.30 -0.84
C ILE A 105 -8.57 0.32 -2.20
N LEU A 106 -7.52 1.14 -2.28
CA LEU A 106 -6.43 1.05 -3.25
C LEU A 106 -5.14 0.82 -2.47
N ALA A 107 -4.48 -0.31 -2.66
CA ALA A 107 -3.31 -0.68 -1.89
C ALA A 107 -2.14 -1.07 -2.78
N HIS A 108 -0.91 -0.97 -2.23
CA HIS A 108 0.32 -1.33 -2.92
C HIS A 108 1.28 -2.08 -1.97
N ASP A 109 1.90 -3.16 -2.42
CA ASP A 109 2.96 -3.97 -1.77
C ASP A 109 2.66 -4.36 -0.30
N TYR A 110 3.28 -3.68 0.66
CA TYR A 110 3.01 -3.80 2.10
C TYR A 110 1.55 -3.50 2.39
N GLY A 111 1.02 -2.45 1.77
CA GLY A 111 -0.37 -2.04 1.87
C GLY A 111 -1.35 -3.11 1.42
N ASP A 112 -1.00 -3.93 0.45
CA ASP A 112 -1.84 -5.06 0.03
C ASP A 112 -2.03 -6.08 1.16
N THR A 113 -1.00 -6.29 2.00
CA THR A 113 -1.15 -7.16 3.17
C THR A 113 -2.04 -6.53 4.25
N VAL A 114 -1.94 -5.21 4.43
CA VAL A 114 -2.88 -4.47 5.31
C VAL A 114 -4.31 -4.56 4.76
N ALA A 115 -4.48 -4.43 3.44
CA ALA A 115 -5.77 -4.59 2.77
C ALA A 115 -6.35 -6.01 2.95
N GLN A 116 -5.52 -7.06 2.90
CA GLN A 116 -5.94 -8.43 3.20
C GLN A 116 -6.42 -8.59 4.65
N GLU A 117 -5.76 -7.93 5.62
CA GLU A 117 -6.22 -7.91 7.01
C GLU A 117 -7.55 -7.16 7.16
N LEU A 118 -7.68 -5.97 6.55
CA LEU A 118 -8.93 -5.21 6.57
C LEU A 118 -10.09 -5.99 5.92
N LEU A 119 -9.82 -6.73 4.84
CA LEU A 119 -10.78 -7.62 4.19
C LEU A 119 -11.18 -8.77 5.13
N ALA A 120 -10.23 -9.40 5.82
CA ALA A 120 -10.52 -10.45 6.80
C ALA A 120 -11.42 -9.93 7.92
N ARG A 121 -11.12 -8.76 8.47
CA ARG A 121 -11.95 -8.10 9.49
C ARG A 121 -13.35 -7.74 8.97
N HIS A 122 -13.45 -7.30 7.73
CA HIS A 122 -14.75 -7.02 7.11
C HIS A 122 -15.60 -8.28 7.03
N LEU A 123 -15.05 -9.40 6.58
CA LEU A 123 -15.77 -10.68 6.50
C LEU A 123 -16.21 -11.16 7.88
N GLU A 124 -15.38 -10.98 8.90
CA GLU A 124 -15.72 -11.32 10.30
C GLU A 124 -16.85 -10.45 10.84
N ARG A 125 -16.77 -9.11 10.65
CA ARG A 125 -17.85 -8.17 11.04
C ARG A 125 -19.16 -8.53 10.37
N ARG A 126 -19.12 -8.78 9.08
CA ARG A 126 -20.30 -9.14 8.30
C ARG A 126 -20.94 -10.46 8.79
N ALA A 127 -20.13 -11.48 9.09
CA ALA A 127 -20.61 -12.73 9.65
C ALA A 127 -21.24 -12.54 11.05
N ALA A 128 -20.80 -11.53 11.80
CA ALA A 128 -21.37 -11.14 13.08
C ALA A 128 -22.56 -10.16 12.98
N GLY A 129 -22.99 -9.77 11.76
CA GLY A 129 -24.05 -8.78 11.55
C GLY A 129 -23.64 -7.33 11.86
N ASP A 130 -22.35 -7.05 12.01
CA ASP A 130 -21.79 -5.70 12.26
C ASP A 130 -21.55 -4.97 10.96
N SER A 131 -22.30 -3.89 10.74
CA SER A 131 -22.19 -2.98 9.59
C SER A 131 -21.53 -1.64 9.92
N SER A 132 -20.85 -1.53 11.05
CA SER A 132 -20.22 -0.28 11.50
C SER A 132 -19.12 0.23 10.58
N LEU A 133 -18.47 -0.67 9.83
CA LEU A 133 -17.43 -0.34 8.85
C LEU A 133 -17.47 -1.34 7.68
N VAL A 134 -17.96 -0.90 6.52
CA VAL A 134 -18.20 -1.75 5.34
C VAL A 134 -17.15 -1.51 4.27
N LEU A 135 -16.48 -2.57 3.83
CA LEU A 135 -15.54 -2.54 2.71
C LEU A 135 -16.29 -2.84 1.40
N GLU A 136 -16.25 -1.90 0.46
CA GLU A 136 -16.99 -1.96 -0.80
C GLU A 136 -16.21 -2.64 -1.94
N SER A 137 -14.89 -2.42 -1.98
CA SER A 137 -14.02 -3.03 -2.97
C SER A 137 -12.54 -2.91 -2.60
N VAL A 138 -11.70 -3.75 -3.19
CA VAL A 138 -10.25 -3.72 -3.01
C VAL A 138 -9.54 -3.79 -4.36
N CYS A 139 -8.73 -2.79 -4.67
CA CYS A 139 -7.79 -2.78 -5.79
C CYS A 139 -6.36 -2.93 -5.25
N LEU A 140 -5.68 -3.99 -5.62
CA LEU A 140 -4.34 -4.38 -5.17
C LEU A 140 -3.32 -4.10 -6.27
N LEU A 141 -2.15 -3.55 -5.91
CA LEU A 141 -1.06 -3.24 -6.82
C LEU A 141 0.23 -3.97 -6.38
N ASN A 142 0.75 -4.87 -7.18
CA ASN A 142 2.05 -5.54 -7.00
C ASN A 142 2.33 -6.05 -5.57
N GLY A 143 1.32 -6.58 -4.88
CA GLY A 143 1.47 -7.14 -3.54
C GLY A 143 2.01 -8.57 -3.49
N GLY A 144 2.71 -8.88 -2.42
CA GLY A 144 3.13 -10.25 -2.12
C GLY A 144 2.00 -11.07 -1.49
N LEU A 145 0.89 -11.23 -2.20
CA LEU A 145 -0.39 -11.78 -1.70
C LEU A 145 -0.28 -13.21 -1.18
N PHE A 146 0.61 -14.01 -1.77
CA PHE A 146 0.86 -15.40 -1.43
C PHE A 146 2.29 -15.55 -0.90
N PRO A 147 2.48 -15.76 0.42
CA PRO A 147 3.80 -15.77 1.06
C PRO A 147 4.77 -16.80 0.48
N GLU A 148 4.27 -17.89 -0.07
CA GLU A 148 5.06 -18.97 -0.69
C GLU A 148 5.73 -18.55 -2.00
N LEU A 149 5.19 -17.52 -2.69
CA LEU A 149 5.70 -17.03 -3.97
C LEU A 149 6.45 -15.70 -3.86
N HIS A 150 6.44 -15.06 -2.70
CA HIS A 150 7.19 -13.83 -2.49
C HIS A 150 8.69 -14.07 -2.66
N ARG A 151 9.34 -13.28 -3.52
CA ARG A 151 10.77 -13.38 -3.84
C ARG A 151 11.55 -12.23 -3.20
N PRO A 152 11.92 -12.34 -1.90
CA PRO A 152 12.57 -11.24 -1.20
C PRO A 152 13.96 -10.96 -1.79
N ARG A 153 14.25 -9.67 -2.00
CA ARG A 153 15.55 -9.18 -2.44
C ARG A 153 16.62 -9.43 -1.38
N LEU A 154 17.89 -9.44 -1.78
CA LEU A 154 19.01 -9.68 -0.85
C LEU A 154 18.98 -8.70 0.34
N VAL A 155 18.74 -7.41 0.08
CA VAL A 155 18.64 -6.39 1.13
C VAL A 155 17.51 -6.69 2.13
N GLN A 156 16.37 -7.18 1.67
CA GLN A 156 15.25 -7.57 2.54
C GLN A 156 15.63 -8.79 3.41
N LYS A 157 16.31 -9.79 2.81
CA LYS A 157 16.82 -10.94 3.56
C LYS A 157 17.81 -10.52 4.65
N LEU A 158 18.75 -9.62 4.32
CA LEU A 158 19.75 -9.13 5.25
C LEU A 158 19.13 -8.29 6.39
N LEU A 159 18.11 -7.46 6.09
CA LEU A 159 17.38 -6.69 7.12
C LEU A 159 16.66 -7.60 8.14
N LEU A 160 16.26 -8.81 7.76
CA LEU A 160 15.65 -9.80 8.65
C LEU A 160 16.65 -10.54 9.55
N THR A 161 17.95 -10.36 9.33
CA THR A 161 19.00 -10.98 10.17
C THR A 161 19.32 -10.10 11.40
N PRO A 162 20.05 -10.62 12.40
CA PRO A 162 20.57 -9.81 13.52
C PRO A 162 21.45 -8.62 13.10
N LEU A 163 21.96 -8.61 11.86
CA LEU A 163 22.71 -7.48 11.27
C LEU A 163 21.81 -6.37 10.74
N GLY A 164 20.50 -6.58 10.68
CA GLY A 164 19.52 -5.60 10.18
C GLY A 164 19.66 -4.20 10.77
N PRO A 165 19.81 -4.03 12.10
CA PRO A 165 20.03 -2.71 12.70
C PRO A 165 21.28 -1.99 12.17
N LEU A 166 22.38 -2.72 11.96
CA LEU A 166 23.63 -2.16 11.42
C LEU A 166 23.48 -1.76 9.96
N LEU A 167 22.76 -2.56 9.18
CA LEU A 167 22.44 -2.23 7.79
C LEU A 167 21.58 -0.96 7.68
N GLY A 168 20.59 -0.82 8.56
CA GLY A 168 19.78 0.40 8.64
C GLY A 168 20.61 1.65 8.98
N LEU A 169 21.59 1.53 9.85
CA LEU A 169 22.54 2.62 10.17
C LEU A 169 23.49 2.95 9.01
N ALA A 170 23.96 1.94 8.29
CA ALA A 170 24.86 2.11 7.15
C ALA A 170 24.15 2.56 5.84
N MET A 171 22.81 2.46 5.81
CA MET A 171 22.02 2.83 4.65
C MET A 171 22.13 4.34 4.36
N ASN A 172 22.48 4.68 3.15
CA ASN A 172 22.53 6.04 2.64
C ASN A 172 21.80 6.15 1.32
N GLU A 173 21.60 7.36 0.82
CA GLU A 173 20.85 7.64 -0.39
C GLU A 173 21.34 6.85 -1.61
N ARG A 174 22.64 6.75 -1.83
CA ARG A 174 23.22 6.01 -2.97
C ARG A 174 22.90 4.51 -2.91
N SER A 175 23.02 3.91 -1.73
CA SER A 175 22.73 2.49 -1.53
C SER A 175 21.24 2.22 -1.64
N PHE A 176 20.41 3.12 -1.13
CA PHE A 176 18.95 3.09 -1.30
C PHE A 176 18.57 3.21 -2.78
N ALA A 177 19.00 4.25 -3.48
CA ALA A 177 18.68 4.48 -4.87
C ALA A 177 19.03 3.30 -5.78
N ARG A 178 20.22 2.68 -5.57
CA ARG A 178 20.62 1.48 -6.31
C ARG A 178 19.70 0.28 -6.07
N SER A 179 19.36 0.01 -4.82
CA SER A 179 18.52 -1.15 -4.47
C SER A 179 17.06 -0.91 -4.84
N PHE A 180 16.58 0.32 -4.71
CA PHE A 180 15.21 0.72 -5.01
C PHE A 180 14.97 0.76 -6.52
N ALA A 181 15.88 1.34 -7.32
CA ALA A 181 15.79 1.32 -8.78
C ALA A 181 15.72 -0.10 -9.38
N ALA A 182 16.21 -1.10 -8.66
CA ALA A 182 16.23 -2.49 -9.14
C ALA A 182 14.88 -3.23 -9.06
N VAL A 183 13.84 -2.61 -8.51
CA VAL A 183 12.47 -3.16 -8.51
C VAL A 183 11.59 -2.56 -9.61
N PHE A 184 12.01 -1.47 -10.23
CA PHE A 184 11.32 -0.81 -11.35
C PHE A 184 11.59 -1.52 -12.67
N GLY A 185 10.72 -1.30 -13.64
CA GLY A 185 10.98 -1.70 -15.03
C GLY A 185 12.25 -1.03 -15.59
N PRO A 186 12.89 -1.65 -16.56
CA PRO A 186 14.18 -1.14 -17.06
C PRO A 186 14.11 0.26 -17.68
N GLN A 187 12.94 0.68 -18.18
CA GLN A 187 12.72 1.95 -18.87
C GLN A 187 11.85 2.93 -18.06
N THR A 188 11.41 2.55 -16.86
CA THR A 188 10.44 3.31 -16.05
C THR A 188 10.96 3.63 -14.66
N ARG A 189 12.28 3.68 -14.52
CA ARG A 189 12.93 4.04 -13.26
C ARG A 189 12.70 5.51 -12.93
N PRO A 190 12.44 5.84 -11.65
CA PRO A 190 12.40 7.22 -11.20
C PRO A 190 13.65 7.99 -11.59
N ASP A 191 13.53 9.26 -11.86
CA ASP A 191 14.67 10.15 -12.06
C ASP A 191 15.41 10.44 -10.73
N ALA A 192 16.47 11.23 -10.78
CA ALA A 192 17.28 11.53 -9.60
C ALA A 192 16.52 12.37 -8.56
N ALA A 193 15.62 13.25 -8.98
CA ALA A 193 14.84 14.10 -8.09
C ALA A 193 13.78 13.27 -7.36
N GLU A 194 13.01 12.48 -8.08
CA GLU A 194 12.00 11.58 -7.48
C GLU A 194 12.64 10.53 -6.58
N MET A 195 13.80 9.99 -6.94
CA MET A 195 14.56 9.07 -6.10
C MET A 195 15.03 9.74 -4.80
N HIS A 196 15.40 11.02 -4.85
CA HIS A 196 15.75 11.81 -3.68
C HIS A 196 14.56 12.03 -2.76
N GLU A 197 13.37 12.28 -3.29
CA GLU A 197 12.13 12.42 -2.53
C GLU A 197 11.79 11.14 -1.78
N PHE A 198 11.87 9.97 -2.42
CA PHE A 198 11.70 8.68 -1.76
C PHE A 198 12.72 8.45 -0.65
N TRP A 199 13.98 8.85 -0.86
CA TRP A 199 15.00 8.78 0.19
C TRP A 199 14.69 9.70 1.36
N GLN A 200 14.23 10.93 1.12
CA GLN A 200 13.83 11.87 2.17
C GLN A 200 12.73 11.28 3.06
N LEU A 201 11.71 10.64 2.48
CA LEU A 201 10.62 9.99 3.21
C LEU A 201 11.12 8.85 4.09
N LEU A 202 11.95 7.98 3.53
CA LEU A 202 12.55 6.87 4.28
C LEU A 202 13.46 7.37 5.41
N ALA A 203 14.31 8.35 5.14
CA ALA A 203 15.29 8.86 6.09
C ALA A 203 14.69 9.79 7.16
N HIS A 204 13.51 10.37 6.89
CA HIS A 204 12.83 11.27 7.83
C HIS A 204 12.77 10.68 9.23
N ARG A 205 13.15 11.47 10.26
CA ARG A 205 13.19 11.04 11.67
C ARG A 205 13.93 9.71 11.90
N GLY A 206 14.87 9.34 11.02
CA GLY A 206 15.68 8.12 11.15
C GLY A 206 14.94 6.84 10.79
N GLY A 207 14.00 6.88 9.85
CA GLY A 207 13.22 5.73 9.39
C GLY A 207 14.09 4.60 8.80
N ASN A 208 15.19 4.93 8.14
CA ASN A 208 16.18 3.94 7.68
C ASN A 208 16.67 3.04 8.82
N ARG A 209 16.77 3.57 10.06
CA ARG A 209 17.25 2.82 11.23
C ARG A 209 16.24 1.81 11.78
N ILE A 210 14.97 1.93 11.39
CA ILE A 210 13.90 0.98 11.78
C ILE A 210 13.45 0.08 10.63
N ALA A 211 14.05 0.20 9.44
CA ALA A 211 13.70 -0.62 8.27
C ALA A 211 13.75 -2.12 8.58
N HIS A 212 14.71 -2.56 9.42
CA HIS A 212 14.81 -3.93 9.90
C HIS A 212 13.63 -4.39 10.74
N LYS A 213 12.86 -3.47 11.35
CA LYS A 213 11.63 -3.80 12.09
C LYS A 213 10.43 -3.85 11.16
N LEU A 214 10.33 -2.88 10.26
CA LEU A 214 9.23 -2.80 9.32
C LEU A 214 9.19 -4.00 8.36
N ILE A 215 10.36 -4.53 7.94
CA ILE A 215 10.47 -5.67 7.02
C ILE A 215 9.90 -6.97 7.59
N HIS A 216 9.63 -7.06 8.90
CA HIS A 216 9.07 -8.25 9.55
C HIS A 216 7.66 -8.62 9.06
N TYR A 217 6.99 -7.78 8.28
CA TYR A 217 5.76 -8.16 7.59
C TYR A 217 5.93 -9.37 6.65
N ILE A 218 7.14 -9.61 6.14
CA ILE A 218 7.42 -10.77 5.26
C ILE A 218 7.22 -12.10 6.00
N PRO A 219 7.87 -12.37 7.15
CA PRO A 219 7.54 -13.57 7.94
C PRO A 219 6.11 -13.53 8.52
N GLU A 220 5.56 -12.37 8.86
CA GLU A 220 4.20 -12.22 9.37
C GLU A 220 3.16 -12.73 8.36
N ARG A 221 3.37 -12.51 7.04
CA ARG A 221 2.55 -13.09 5.95
C ARG A 221 2.44 -14.61 6.03
N ARG A 222 3.52 -15.30 6.41
CA ARG A 222 3.52 -16.78 6.56
C ARG A 222 2.73 -17.22 7.77
N VAL A 223 2.88 -16.49 8.89
CA VAL A 223 2.16 -16.77 10.15
C VAL A 223 0.65 -16.62 9.95
N HIS A 224 0.22 -15.59 9.24
CA HIS A 224 -1.20 -15.28 9.03
C HIS A 224 -1.74 -15.69 7.65
N ARG A 225 -1.04 -16.61 6.96
CA ARG A 225 -1.41 -17.03 5.60
C ARG A 225 -2.87 -17.46 5.46
N GLU A 226 -3.35 -18.31 6.35
CA GLU A 226 -4.72 -18.82 6.28
C GLU A 226 -5.75 -17.71 6.43
N ARG A 227 -5.48 -16.73 7.29
CA ARG A 227 -6.33 -15.57 7.50
C ARG A 227 -6.35 -14.68 6.26
N TRP A 228 -5.20 -14.26 5.79
CA TRP A 228 -5.10 -13.24 4.72
C TRP A 228 -5.37 -13.80 3.33
N VAL A 229 -4.80 -14.94 2.99
CA VAL A 229 -5.13 -15.62 1.73
C VAL A 229 -6.57 -16.13 1.78
N GLY A 230 -7.00 -16.70 2.90
CA GLY A 230 -8.38 -17.14 3.08
C GLY A 230 -9.41 -16.02 2.92
N ALA A 231 -9.06 -14.77 3.26
CA ALA A 231 -9.93 -13.62 3.02
C ALA A 231 -10.11 -13.36 1.51
N LEU A 232 -9.04 -13.41 0.71
CA LEU A 232 -9.14 -13.29 -0.75
C LEU A 232 -10.00 -14.39 -1.36
N LEU A 233 -9.84 -15.64 -0.88
CA LEU A 233 -10.54 -16.80 -1.44
C LEU A 233 -12.04 -16.85 -1.11
N ARG A 234 -12.43 -16.27 0.02
CA ARG A 234 -13.84 -16.27 0.50
C ARG A 234 -14.53 -14.93 0.28
N SER A 235 -13.83 -13.97 -0.33
CA SER A 235 -14.38 -12.63 -0.53
C SER A 235 -15.53 -12.64 -1.52
N ASP A 236 -16.61 -12.00 -1.16
CA ASP A 236 -17.66 -11.52 -2.06
C ASP A 236 -17.56 -10.00 -2.32
N VAL A 237 -16.61 -9.33 -1.66
CA VAL A 237 -16.21 -7.98 -1.99
C VAL A 237 -15.48 -8.00 -3.35
N PRO A 238 -15.82 -7.11 -4.30
CA PRO A 238 -15.11 -7.02 -5.57
C PRO A 238 -13.60 -6.79 -5.37
N LEU A 239 -12.78 -7.65 -6.00
CA LEU A 239 -11.33 -7.59 -5.95
C LEU A 239 -10.77 -7.36 -7.35
N ARG A 240 -9.74 -6.50 -7.49
CA ARG A 240 -8.90 -6.38 -8.69
C ARG A 240 -7.44 -6.43 -8.30
N PHE A 241 -6.64 -7.15 -9.09
CA PHE A 241 -5.18 -7.16 -8.97
C PHE A 241 -4.54 -6.57 -10.23
N VAL A 242 -3.96 -5.38 -10.13
CA VAL A 242 -3.18 -4.70 -11.16
C VAL A 242 -1.71 -4.98 -10.91
N ASN A 243 -0.97 -5.39 -11.94
CA ASN A 243 0.40 -5.86 -11.73
C ASN A 243 1.34 -5.45 -12.88
N GLY A 244 2.50 -4.91 -12.50
CA GLY A 244 3.64 -4.79 -13.37
C GLY A 244 4.39 -6.13 -13.44
N PRO A 245 4.35 -6.86 -14.56
CA PRO A 245 4.86 -8.23 -14.64
C PRO A 245 6.39 -8.35 -14.54
N LEU A 246 7.12 -7.25 -14.73
CA LEU A 246 8.58 -7.20 -14.59
C LEU A 246 9.06 -7.05 -13.15
N ASP A 247 8.15 -6.91 -12.19
CA ASP A 247 8.48 -6.86 -10.77
C ASP A 247 9.24 -8.14 -10.34
N PRO A 248 10.48 -8.01 -9.85
CA PRO A 248 11.26 -9.17 -9.41
C PRO A 248 10.77 -9.79 -8.09
N VAL A 249 9.89 -9.10 -7.34
CA VAL A 249 9.40 -9.49 -6.00
C VAL A 249 8.06 -10.21 -6.10
N SER A 250 7.08 -9.59 -6.77
CA SER A 250 5.69 -10.02 -6.85
C SER A 250 5.07 -9.77 -8.25
N GLY A 251 5.83 -10.03 -9.31
CA GLY A 251 5.40 -9.81 -10.70
C GLY A 251 4.49 -10.90 -11.25
N ALA A 252 4.70 -11.31 -12.51
CA ALA A 252 3.83 -12.22 -13.25
C ALA A 252 3.47 -13.51 -12.50
N HIS A 253 4.45 -14.13 -11.80
CA HIS A 253 4.25 -15.34 -11.00
C HIS A 253 3.20 -15.18 -9.88
N MET A 254 3.04 -13.96 -9.35
CA MET A 254 2.02 -13.66 -8.35
C MET A 254 0.62 -13.59 -8.99
N VAL A 255 0.54 -13.05 -10.21
CA VAL A 255 -0.72 -13.00 -10.98
C VAL A 255 -1.20 -14.38 -11.38
N GLU A 256 -0.27 -15.25 -11.82
CA GLU A 256 -0.57 -16.65 -12.13
C GLU A 256 -1.21 -17.33 -10.92
N ARG A 257 -0.60 -17.20 -9.75
CA ARG A 257 -1.14 -17.77 -8.52
C ARG A 257 -2.48 -17.17 -8.09
N TYR A 258 -2.64 -15.87 -8.28
CA TYR A 258 -3.92 -15.20 -8.02
C TYR A 258 -5.04 -15.77 -8.90
N ARG A 259 -4.75 -15.98 -10.19
CA ARG A 259 -5.70 -16.60 -11.15
C ARG A 259 -6.04 -18.05 -10.85
N GLU A 260 -5.09 -18.80 -10.30
CA GLU A 260 -5.31 -20.19 -9.89
C GLU A 260 -6.22 -20.32 -8.68
N LEU A 261 -6.07 -19.42 -7.69
CA LEU A 261 -6.68 -19.59 -6.38
C LEU A 261 -7.94 -18.77 -6.17
N VAL A 262 -7.99 -17.54 -6.70
CA VAL A 262 -9.14 -16.64 -6.47
C VAL A 262 -10.28 -17.03 -7.38
N PRO A 263 -11.51 -17.27 -6.87
CA PRO A 263 -12.62 -17.88 -7.64
C PRO A 263 -13.05 -17.07 -8.87
N GLN A 264 -12.97 -15.76 -8.84
CA GLN A 264 -13.31 -14.86 -9.95
C GLN A 264 -12.19 -13.83 -10.13
N PRO A 265 -11.04 -14.26 -10.67
CA PRO A 265 -9.85 -13.42 -10.70
C PRO A 265 -10.01 -12.28 -11.70
N ASP A 266 -10.09 -11.05 -11.21
CA ASP A 266 -10.02 -9.84 -12.02
C ASP A 266 -8.58 -9.30 -11.97
N THR A 267 -7.85 -9.39 -13.08
CA THR A 267 -6.44 -9.03 -13.16
C THR A 267 -6.16 -8.13 -14.35
N VAL A 268 -5.28 -7.13 -14.14
CA VAL A 268 -4.75 -6.29 -15.20
C VAL A 268 -3.22 -6.34 -15.16
N LEU A 269 -2.60 -6.67 -16.30
CA LEU A 269 -1.15 -6.60 -16.47
C LEU A 269 -0.78 -5.30 -17.19
N LEU A 270 0.27 -4.63 -16.70
CA LEU A 270 0.84 -3.43 -17.30
C LEU A 270 2.22 -3.79 -17.90
N PRO A 271 2.29 -4.10 -19.20
CA PRO A 271 3.53 -4.56 -19.83
C PRO A 271 4.66 -3.55 -19.68
N GLY A 272 5.89 -4.03 -19.42
CA GLY A 272 7.07 -3.19 -19.26
C GLY A 272 7.25 -2.58 -17.87
N ILE A 273 6.27 -2.71 -16.98
CA ILE A 273 6.22 -2.11 -15.65
C ILE A 273 6.75 -3.08 -14.58
N GLY A 274 7.43 -2.52 -13.59
CA GLY A 274 7.96 -3.23 -12.44
C GLY A 274 7.04 -3.17 -11.23
N HIS A 275 7.63 -2.86 -10.07
CA HIS A 275 6.97 -2.98 -8.76
C HIS A 275 6.05 -1.82 -8.38
N TYR A 276 6.24 -0.61 -8.97
CA TYR A 276 5.51 0.61 -8.63
C TYR A 276 4.60 1.10 -9.77
N PRO A 277 3.54 0.35 -10.16
CA PRO A 277 2.75 0.69 -11.33
C PRO A 277 2.16 2.11 -11.28
N GLN A 278 1.78 2.61 -10.11
CA GLN A 278 1.24 3.95 -9.90
C GLN A 278 2.26 5.08 -10.14
N VAL A 279 3.55 4.76 -10.08
CA VAL A 279 4.68 5.66 -10.37
C VAL A 279 5.18 5.46 -11.80
N GLU A 280 5.32 4.21 -12.22
CA GLU A 280 5.92 3.81 -13.50
C GLU A 280 5.01 4.05 -14.72
N ASP A 281 3.71 3.78 -14.56
CA ASP A 281 2.64 4.02 -15.56
C ASP A 281 1.39 4.57 -14.86
N PRO A 282 1.41 5.84 -14.46
CA PRO A 282 0.27 6.46 -13.78
C PRO A 282 -1.02 6.39 -14.59
N GLN A 283 -0.93 6.55 -15.92
CA GLN A 283 -2.11 6.56 -16.80
C GLN A 283 -2.73 5.17 -16.94
N GLY A 284 -1.92 4.14 -17.20
CA GLY A 284 -2.37 2.76 -17.30
C GLY A 284 -2.95 2.25 -15.98
N THR A 285 -2.28 2.57 -14.88
CA THR A 285 -2.72 2.23 -13.52
C THR A 285 -4.06 2.90 -13.20
N LEU A 286 -4.18 4.20 -13.43
CA LEU A 286 -5.42 4.94 -13.22
C LEU A 286 -6.57 4.41 -14.09
N LYS A 287 -6.32 4.11 -15.37
CA LYS A 287 -7.30 3.51 -16.27
C LYS A 287 -7.82 2.18 -15.70
N ALA A 288 -6.94 1.34 -15.18
CA ALA A 288 -7.30 0.08 -14.56
C ALA A 288 -8.17 0.29 -13.31
N ILE A 289 -7.79 1.21 -12.42
CA ILE A 289 -8.53 1.55 -11.19
C ILE A 289 -9.93 2.06 -11.54
N LEU A 290 -10.04 3.05 -12.41
CA LEU A 290 -11.32 3.67 -12.76
C LEU A 290 -12.24 2.73 -13.52
N ALA A 291 -11.71 1.83 -14.36
CA ALA A 291 -12.49 0.80 -15.04
C ALA A 291 -13.10 -0.19 -14.03
N PHE A 292 -12.36 -0.54 -12.98
CA PHE A 292 -12.83 -1.38 -11.88
C PHE A 292 -14.03 -0.75 -11.17
N HIS A 293 -13.88 0.50 -10.72
CA HIS A 293 -14.95 1.20 -9.99
C HIS A 293 -16.20 1.45 -10.82
N ARG A 294 -16.06 1.77 -12.13
CA ARG A 294 -17.22 1.85 -13.05
C ARG A 294 -17.94 0.51 -13.20
N GLY A 295 -17.20 -0.59 -13.14
CA GLY A 295 -17.79 -1.95 -13.23
C GLY A 295 -18.60 -2.33 -11.99
N ILE A 296 -18.21 -1.86 -10.82
CA ILE A 296 -18.94 -2.08 -9.56
C ILE A 296 -20.26 -1.32 -9.55
N GLY A 297 -20.24 -0.02 -9.89
CA GLY A 297 -21.44 0.83 -9.90
C GLY A 297 -22.52 0.44 -10.91
N ARG A 298 -22.26 -0.49 -11.84
CA ARG A 298 -23.25 -1.03 -12.79
C ARG A 298 -23.91 -2.32 -12.32
N LYS A 299 -23.42 -2.93 -11.24
CA LYS A 299 -23.95 -4.20 -10.71
C LYS A 299 -24.80 -4.00 -9.43
N GLY A 300 -24.85 -2.80 -8.90
CA GLY A 300 -25.73 -2.36 -7.81
C GLY A 300 -26.91 -1.57 -8.37
#